data_f29da707ec1dc5abd0cc1d36e48ebe23
#
_entry.id   f29da707ec1dc5abd0cc1d36e48ebe23
#
_cell.length_a   1.000
_cell.length_b   1.000
_cell.length_c   1.000
_cell.angle_alpha   90.00
_cell.angle_beta   90.00
_cell.angle_gamma   90.00
#
_symmetry.space_group_name_H-M   'P 1'
#
loop_
_entity.id
_entity.type
_entity.pdbx_description
1 polymer ?
#
loop_
_entity_poly.entity_id
_entity_poly.type
_entity_poly.pdbx_seq_one_letter_code
_entity_poly.pdbx_strand_id
1 'polypeptide(L)'
;LYVEEDDERTREICKNHKIDYKVIGKLSENIEKGAQMIILIEDEERIREIRKKIDSMDIKNISYTMSTPRSLEFGAPGVNKGNALKVLADKYGIESKEILAIGNSLNDLGMFKYAGTGIAMKNSDRILLEEWDKVSKY
;
A
#
# COMPACT_ATOMS: atom_id res chain seq x y z
N LEU A 1 16.25 -6.16 0.43
CA LEU A 1 15.02 -6.83 0.85
C LEU A 1 15.37 -8.09 1.64
N TYR A 2 14.62 -8.40 2.69
CA TYR A 2 14.70 -9.68 3.41
C TYR A 2 13.48 -10.52 3.06
N VAL A 3 13.68 -11.82 2.79
CA VAL A 3 12.62 -12.75 2.40
C VAL A 3 12.73 -14.04 3.21
N GLU A 4 11.62 -14.76 3.38
CA GLU A 4 11.61 -16.04 4.08
C GLU A 4 12.21 -17.15 3.24
N GLU A 5 11.90 -17.18 1.95
CA GLU A 5 12.29 -18.25 1.03
C GLU A 5 12.74 -17.68 -0.32
N ASP A 6 13.61 -18.43 -1.01
CA ASP A 6 14.02 -18.17 -2.38
C ASP A 6 13.17 -18.98 -3.35
N ASP A 7 11.91 -18.57 -3.50
CA ASP A 7 10.98 -19.20 -4.43
C ASP A 7 10.97 -18.47 -5.82
N GLU A 8 10.23 -19.03 -6.77
CA GLU A 8 10.13 -18.49 -8.12
C GLU A 8 9.50 -17.10 -8.12
N ARG A 9 8.47 -16.88 -7.28
CA ARG A 9 7.76 -15.61 -7.13
C ARG A 9 8.69 -14.51 -6.60
N THR A 10 9.47 -14.81 -5.57
CA THR A 10 10.48 -13.90 -5.01
C THR A 10 11.50 -13.49 -6.05
N ARG A 11 12.04 -14.46 -6.81
CA ARG A 11 13.02 -14.20 -7.88
C ARG A 11 12.45 -13.32 -8.99
N GLU A 12 11.22 -13.60 -9.43
CA GLU A 12 10.54 -12.81 -10.46
C GLU A 12 10.31 -11.36 -10.01
N ILE A 13 9.79 -11.15 -8.82
CA ILE A 13 9.53 -9.82 -8.26
C ILE A 13 10.84 -9.04 -8.13
N CYS A 14 11.85 -9.62 -7.50
CA CYS A 14 13.13 -8.95 -7.30
C CYS A 14 13.82 -8.62 -8.61
N LYS A 15 13.74 -9.50 -9.61
CA LYS A 15 14.26 -9.26 -10.96
C LYS A 15 13.54 -8.10 -11.66
N ASN A 16 12.20 -8.09 -11.62
CA ASN A 16 11.38 -7.06 -12.29
C ASN A 16 11.59 -5.68 -11.67
N HIS A 17 11.77 -5.61 -10.37
CA HIS A 17 12.00 -4.37 -9.64
C HIS A 17 13.48 -4.01 -9.45
N LYS A 18 14.41 -4.86 -9.91
CA LYS A 18 15.88 -4.70 -9.75
C LYS A 18 16.27 -4.52 -8.27
N ILE A 19 15.71 -5.35 -7.41
CA ILE A 19 15.94 -5.31 -5.96
C ILE A 19 16.80 -6.51 -5.56
N ASP A 20 17.90 -6.23 -4.84
CA ASP A 20 18.67 -7.29 -4.18
C ASP A 20 17.93 -7.79 -2.95
N TYR A 21 17.99 -9.11 -2.70
CA TYR A 21 17.37 -9.72 -1.54
C TYR A 21 18.28 -10.70 -0.82
N LYS A 22 17.96 -10.95 0.44
CA LYS A 22 18.63 -11.93 1.29
C LYS A 22 17.58 -12.84 1.93
N VAL A 23 17.77 -14.13 1.78
CA VAL A 23 16.96 -15.14 2.46
C VAL A 23 17.41 -15.24 3.92
N ILE A 24 16.47 -15.09 4.85
CA ILE A 24 16.73 -15.13 6.29
C ILE A 24 15.85 -16.14 7.04
N GLY A 25 15.04 -16.94 6.33
CA GLY A 25 14.04 -17.80 6.94
C GLY A 25 12.90 -17.01 7.58
N LYS A 26 12.26 -17.56 8.60
CA LYS A 26 11.09 -16.91 9.22
C LYS A 26 11.42 -15.50 9.68
N LEU A 27 10.72 -14.52 9.11
CA LEU A 27 10.88 -13.09 9.41
C LEU A 27 10.65 -12.81 10.91
N SER A 28 9.64 -13.46 11.50
CA SER A 28 9.32 -13.32 12.92
C SER A 28 10.44 -13.72 13.88
N GLU A 29 11.33 -14.59 13.45
CA GLU A 29 12.45 -15.12 14.27
C GLU A 29 13.78 -14.38 13.99
N ASN A 30 13.89 -13.76 12.82
CA ASN A 30 15.17 -13.25 12.31
C ASN A 30 15.24 -11.72 12.10
N ILE A 31 14.17 -10.98 12.42
CA ILE A 31 14.19 -9.52 12.40
C ILE A 31 14.40 -8.97 13.80
N GLU A 32 15.65 -8.68 14.15
CA GLU A 32 16.03 -8.18 15.49
C GLU A 32 15.63 -6.71 15.72
N LYS A 33 15.60 -5.89 14.68
CA LYS A 33 15.40 -4.42 14.77
C LYS A 33 14.02 -3.95 14.30
N GLY A 34 13.11 -4.88 14.06
CA GLY A 34 11.83 -4.60 13.43
C GLY A 34 11.95 -4.30 11.93
N ALA A 35 10.83 -4.14 11.27
CA ALA A 35 10.75 -3.83 9.85
C ALA A 35 10.05 -2.49 9.66
N GLN A 36 10.49 -1.69 8.68
CA GLN A 36 9.79 -0.47 8.28
C GLN A 36 8.48 -0.80 7.57
N MET A 37 8.47 -1.90 6.83
CA MET A 37 7.31 -2.38 6.09
C MET A 37 7.41 -3.89 5.91
N ILE A 38 6.28 -4.58 6.01
CA ILE A 38 6.15 -6.00 5.66
C ILE A 38 5.20 -6.07 4.46
N ILE A 39 5.60 -6.81 3.43
CA ILE A 39 4.77 -6.99 2.23
C ILE A 39 4.41 -8.48 2.14
N LEU A 40 3.11 -8.75 2.08
CA LEU A 40 2.57 -10.05 1.74
C LEU A 40 2.15 -10.03 0.28
N ILE A 41 2.63 -10.99 -0.52
CA ILE A 41 2.28 -11.12 -1.94
C ILE A 41 1.69 -12.49 -2.16
N GLU A 42 0.45 -12.51 -2.65
CA GLU A 42 -0.32 -13.71 -2.92
C GLU A 42 -1.25 -13.53 -4.12
N ASP A 43 -1.98 -14.56 -4.47
CA ASP A 43 -3.03 -14.44 -5.48
C ASP A 43 -4.17 -13.56 -4.98
N GLU A 44 -4.85 -12.85 -5.88
CA GLU A 44 -5.85 -11.84 -5.54
C GLU A 44 -6.96 -12.37 -4.63
N GLU A 45 -7.43 -13.60 -4.88
CA GLU A 45 -8.47 -14.22 -4.06
C GLU A 45 -7.97 -14.44 -2.62
N ARG A 46 -6.74 -14.94 -2.48
CA ARG A 46 -6.11 -15.14 -1.17
C ARG A 46 -5.88 -13.83 -0.42
N ILE A 47 -5.45 -12.79 -1.12
CA ILE A 47 -5.32 -11.44 -0.55
C ILE A 47 -6.66 -10.92 -0.03
N ARG A 48 -7.75 -11.12 -0.78
CA ARG A 48 -9.10 -10.73 -0.35
C ARG A 48 -9.56 -11.45 0.92
N GLU A 49 -9.29 -12.76 1.03
CA GLU A 49 -9.58 -13.53 2.23
C GLU A 49 -8.81 -13.04 3.45
N ILE A 50 -7.50 -12.82 3.27
CA ILE A 50 -6.61 -12.33 4.32
C ILE A 50 -7.04 -10.94 4.78
N ARG A 51 -7.33 -10.03 3.83
CA ARG A 51 -7.85 -8.69 4.13
C ARG A 51 -9.11 -8.76 5.01
N LYS A 52 -10.10 -9.58 4.63
CA LYS A 52 -11.32 -9.75 5.44
C LYS A 52 -11.03 -10.21 6.86
N LYS A 53 -10.05 -11.11 7.04
CA LYS A 53 -9.63 -11.54 8.37
C LYS A 53 -9.01 -10.39 9.16
N ILE A 54 -8.09 -9.65 8.54
CA ILE A 54 -7.43 -8.50 9.17
C ILE A 54 -8.44 -7.44 9.56
N ASP A 55 -9.39 -7.12 8.68
CA ASP A 55 -10.47 -6.14 8.96
C ASP A 55 -11.36 -6.56 10.14
N SER A 56 -11.48 -7.88 10.38
CA SER A 56 -12.20 -8.41 11.54
C SER A 56 -11.38 -8.45 12.84
N MET A 57 -10.06 -8.19 12.77
CA MET A 57 -9.16 -8.18 13.92
C MET A 57 -8.97 -6.75 14.41
N ASP A 58 -9.14 -6.49 15.71
CA ASP A 58 -8.86 -5.18 16.30
C ASP A 58 -7.34 -4.95 16.47
N ILE A 59 -6.63 -4.76 15.35
CA ILE A 59 -5.18 -4.53 15.34
C ILE A 59 -4.91 -3.02 15.44
N LYS A 60 -4.47 -2.55 16.60
CA LYS A 60 -4.34 -1.10 16.88
C LYS A 60 -3.02 -0.47 16.44
N ASN A 61 -1.94 -1.26 16.37
CA ASN A 61 -0.57 -0.74 16.19
C ASN A 61 0.00 -1.01 14.79
N ILE A 62 -0.83 -1.39 13.85
CA ILE A 62 -0.45 -1.67 12.47
C ILE A 62 -1.50 -1.04 11.55
N SER A 63 -1.07 -0.46 10.46
CA SER A 63 -1.93 -0.14 9.32
C SER A 63 -1.52 -0.96 8.12
N TYR A 64 -2.45 -1.19 7.20
CA TYR A 64 -2.12 -1.81 5.94
C TYR A 64 -2.74 -1.05 4.76
N THR A 65 -2.15 -1.27 3.60
CA THR A 65 -2.66 -0.77 2.32
C THR A 65 -2.38 -1.78 1.22
N MET A 66 -2.82 -1.48 0.01
CA MET A 66 -2.58 -2.29 -1.19
C MET A 66 -2.05 -1.39 -2.30
N SER A 67 -0.92 -1.74 -2.90
CA SER A 67 -0.39 -1.10 -4.12
C SER A 67 -0.78 -1.87 -5.39
N THR A 68 -1.18 -3.13 -5.21
CA THR A 68 -1.72 -3.99 -6.26
C THR A 68 -2.80 -4.90 -5.69
N PRO A 69 -3.68 -5.50 -6.52
CA PRO A 69 -4.66 -6.50 -6.04
C PRO A 69 -4.04 -7.75 -5.40
N ARG A 70 -2.74 -7.96 -5.58
CA ARG A 70 -1.99 -9.14 -5.12
C ARG A 70 -1.05 -8.85 -3.95
N SER A 71 -1.12 -7.65 -3.33
CA SER A 71 -0.24 -7.28 -2.23
C SER A 71 -0.98 -6.65 -1.06
N LEU A 72 -0.54 -7.00 0.16
CA LEU A 72 -0.84 -6.26 1.39
C LEU A 72 0.46 -5.72 1.95
N GLU A 73 0.51 -4.43 2.19
CA GLU A 73 1.66 -3.71 2.70
C GLU A 73 1.36 -3.22 4.12
N PHE A 74 2.04 -3.79 5.09
CA PHE A 74 1.86 -3.48 6.51
C PHE A 74 2.92 -2.48 6.96
N GLY A 75 2.51 -1.45 7.66
CA GLY A 75 3.39 -0.43 8.20
C GLY A 75 2.90 0.15 9.52
N ALA A 76 3.64 1.10 10.05
CA ALA A 76 3.24 1.82 11.24
C ALA A 76 1.97 2.65 10.99
N PRO A 77 1.10 2.83 11.99
CA PRO A 77 -0.08 3.68 11.87
C PRO A 77 0.29 5.10 11.41
N GLY A 78 -0.50 5.62 10.50
CA GLY A 78 -0.27 6.97 9.96
C GLY A 78 0.78 7.06 8.85
N VAL A 79 1.52 6.01 8.55
CA VAL A 79 2.46 5.98 7.41
C VAL A 79 1.69 5.62 6.15
N ASN A 80 1.25 6.63 5.39
CA ASN A 80 0.52 6.48 4.14
C ASN A 80 0.71 7.70 3.24
N LYS A 81 0.36 7.57 1.96
CA LYS A 81 0.51 8.64 0.96
C LYS A 81 -0.28 9.90 1.30
N GLY A 82 -1.46 9.78 1.91
CA GLY A 82 -2.27 10.94 2.30
C GLY A 82 -1.58 11.78 3.38
N ASN A 83 -1.05 11.15 4.42
CA ASN A 83 -0.31 11.86 5.46
C ASN A 83 1.01 12.44 4.93
N ALA A 84 1.70 11.73 4.05
CA ALA A 84 2.89 12.26 3.39
C ALA A 84 2.56 13.51 2.55
N LEU A 85 1.47 13.48 1.78
CA LEU A 85 0.98 14.62 1.02
C LEU A 85 0.64 15.80 1.94
N LYS A 86 -0.03 15.56 3.07
CA LYS A 86 -0.32 16.58 4.06
C LYS A 86 0.95 17.24 4.59
N VAL A 87 1.95 16.46 4.99
CA VAL A 87 3.24 16.99 5.48
C VAL A 87 3.93 17.86 4.43
N LEU A 88 3.89 17.46 3.15
CA LEU A 88 4.44 18.26 2.06
C LEU A 88 3.64 19.55 1.85
N ALA A 89 2.33 19.48 1.83
CA ALA A 89 1.45 20.65 1.66
C ALA A 89 1.69 21.68 2.78
N ASP A 90 1.69 21.22 4.03
CA ASP A 90 1.98 22.06 5.20
C ASP A 90 3.37 22.74 5.09
N LYS A 91 4.40 21.97 4.66
CA LYS A 91 5.76 22.49 4.47
C LYS A 91 5.86 23.59 3.42
N TYR A 92 5.08 23.51 2.35
CA TYR A 92 5.10 24.47 1.25
C TYR A 92 3.98 25.52 1.33
N GLY A 93 3.16 25.51 2.37
CA GLY A 93 2.06 26.45 2.55
C GLY A 93 0.93 26.28 1.52
N ILE A 94 0.72 25.06 1.02
CA ILE A 94 -0.29 24.73 0.02
C ILE A 94 -1.55 24.26 0.76
N GLU A 95 -2.69 24.89 0.49
CA GLU A 95 -3.96 24.45 1.06
C GLU A 95 -4.49 23.20 0.33
N SER A 96 -5.16 22.32 1.06
CA SER A 96 -5.69 21.07 0.49
C SER A 96 -6.59 21.31 -0.73
N LYS A 97 -7.37 22.41 -0.74
CA LYS A 97 -8.22 22.80 -1.85
C LYS A 97 -7.48 23.08 -3.17
N GLU A 98 -6.19 23.39 -3.10
CA GLU A 98 -5.33 23.68 -4.25
C GLU A 98 -4.67 22.41 -4.82
N ILE A 99 -4.90 21.26 -4.18
CA ILE A 99 -4.26 20.00 -4.55
C ILE A 99 -5.22 19.16 -5.40
N LEU A 100 -4.70 18.69 -6.53
CA LEU A 100 -5.28 17.61 -7.33
C LEU A 100 -4.47 16.35 -7.10
N ALA A 101 -5.11 15.29 -6.61
CA ALA A 101 -4.52 13.96 -6.46
C ALA A 101 -5.09 13.00 -7.51
N ILE A 102 -4.20 12.27 -8.19
CA ILE A 102 -4.57 11.25 -9.18
C ILE A 102 -3.86 9.95 -8.78
N GLY A 103 -4.56 8.83 -8.87
CA GLY A 103 -4.01 7.51 -8.53
C GLY A 103 -4.86 6.37 -9.07
N ASN A 104 -4.43 5.14 -8.81
CA ASN A 104 -5.07 3.95 -9.39
C ASN A 104 -5.20 2.77 -8.41
N SER A 105 -4.66 2.87 -7.21
CA SER A 105 -4.66 1.78 -6.23
C SER A 105 -5.12 2.25 -4.85
N LEU A 106 -5.49 1.32 -3.99
CA LEU A 106 -6.05 1.64 -2.67
C LEU A 106 -5.11 2.50 -1.81
N ASN A 107 -3.79 2.39 -1.98
CA ASN A 107 -2.82 3.22 -1.28
C ASN A 107 -2.89 4.72 -1.65
N ASP A 108 -3.61 5.08 -2.72
CA ASP A 108 -3.82 6.46 -3.15
C ASP A 108 -5.06 7.10 -2.50
N LEU A 109 -5.95 6.28 -1.92
CA LEU A 109 -7.21 6.74 -1.32
C LEU A 109 -7.00 7.84 -0.26
N GLY A 110 -5.93 7.72 0.53
CA GLY A 110 -5.57 8.74 1.53
C GLY A 110 -5.26 10.11 0.90
N MET A 111 -4.62 10.13 -0.26
CA MET A 111 -4.37 11.39 -1.00
C MET A 111 -5.67 11.99 -1.52
N PHE A 112 -6.59 11.16 -2.04
CA PHE A 112 -7.89 11.63 -2.53
C PHE A 112 -8.73 12.27 -1.44
N LYS A 113 -8.72 11.67 -0.25
CA LYS A 113 -9.46 12.18 0.93
C LYS A 113 -8.88 13.49 1.46
N TYR A 114 -7.58 13.71 1.30
CA TYR A 114 -6.92 14.93 1.76
C TYR A 114 -7.00 16.06 0.73
N ALA A 115 -6.81 15.78 -0.55
CA ALA A 115 -6.79 16.77 -1.63
C ALA A 115 -8.17 17.41 -1.84
N GLY A 116 -8.20 18.66 -2.33
CA GLY A 116 -9.43 19.32 -2.75
C GLY A 116 -10.12 18.58 -3.90
N THR A 117 -9.34 17.92 -4.75
CA THR A 117 -9.85 17.05 -5.81
C THR A 117 -9.05 15.75 -5.86
N GLY A 118 -9.70 14.62 -5.66
CA GLY A 118 -9.12 13.28 -5.87
C GLY A 118 -9.78 12.62 -7.08
N ILE A 119 -8.98 12.02 -7.97
CA ILE A 119 -9.46 11.34 -9.18
C ILE A 119 -8.81 9.97 -9.29
N ALA A 120 -9.62 8.92 -9.28
CA ALA A 120 -9.18 7.58 -9.63
C ALA A 120 -9.04 7.45 -11.15
N MET A 121 -8.01 6.77 -11.62
CA MET A 121 -7.87 6.43 -13.03
C MET A 121 -8.93 5.42 -13.45
N LYS A 122 -9.38 5.45 -14.70
CA LYS A 122 -10.37 4.49 -15.25
C LYS A 122 -9.92 3.03 -15.12
N ASN A 123 -8.64 2.78 -15.22
CA ASN A 123 -8.02 1.45 -15.08
C ASN A 123 -7.57 1.15 -13.65
N SER A 124 -8.16 1.81 -12.68
CA SER A 124 -7.86 1.57 -11.26
C SER A 124 -8.26 0.18 -10.81
N ASP A 125 -7.63 -0.26 -9.73
CA ASP A 125 -8.00 -1.50 -9.05
C ASP A 125 -9.47 -1.46 -8.63
N ARG A 126 -10.14 -2.59 -8.79
CA ARG A 126 -11.57 -2.72 -8.46
C ARG A 126 -11.88 -2.28 -7.02
N ILE A 127 -11.01 -2.60 -6.08
CA ILE A 127 -11.16 -2.25 -4.67
C ILE A 127 -11.16 -0.72 -4.48
N LEU A 128 -10.30 0.01 -5.20
CA LEU A 128 -10.32 1.47 -5.16
C LEU A 128 -11.61 2.04 -5.75
N LEU A 129 -12.12 1.46 -6.85
CA LEU A 129 -13.36 1.91 -7.49
C LEU A 129 -14.61 1.62 -6.64
N GLU A 130 -14.55 0.66 -5.73
CA GLU A 130 -15.59 0.40 -4.73
C GLU A 130 -15.58 1.43 -3.59
N GLU A 131 -14.41 2.06 -3.34
CA GLU A 131 -14.19 3.03 -2.24
C GLU A 131 -14.24 4.50 -2.69
N TRP A 132 -14.20 4.76 -4.01
CA TRP A 132 -14.10 6.11 -4.57
C TRP A 132 -14.86 6.28 -5.88
N ASP A 133 -15.72 7.29 -5.96
CA ASP A 133 -16.68 7.50 -7.06
C ASP A 133 -16.20 8.47 -8.16
N LYS A 134 -15.20 9.33 -7.86
CA LYS A 134 -14.67 10.27 -8.85
C LYS A 134 -13.61 9.60 -9.73
N VAL A 135 -14.04 9.14 -10.90
CA VAL A 135 -13.22 8.39 -11.86
C VAL A 135 -12.99 9.21 -13.13
N SER A 136 -11.76 9.13 -13.65
CA SER A 136 -11.42 9.78 -14.93
C SER A 136 -12.18 9.16 -16.09
N LYS A 137 -12.45 9.95 -17.11
CA LYS A 137 -13.07 9.46 -18.36
C LYS A 137 -12.09 8.64 -19.23
N TYR A 138 -10.80 8.87 -19.06
CA TYR A 138 -9.71 8.32 -19.89
C TYR A 138 -8.72 7.58 -19.04
#